data_eb91c1ab035525b0d4fd40920a16972a
#
_entry.id   eb91c1ab035525b0d4fd40920a16972a
#
_cell.length_a   1.000
_cell.length_b   1.000
_cell.length_c   1.000
_cell.angle_alpha   90.00
_cell.angle_beta   90.00
_cell.angle_gamma   90.00
#
_symmetry.space_group_name_H-M   'P 1'
#
loop_
_entity.id
_entity.type
_entity.pdbx_description
1 polymer ?
#
loop_
_entity_poly.entity_id
_entity_poly.type
_entity_poly.pdbx_seq_one_letter_code
_entity_poly.pdbx_strand_id
1 'polypeptide(L)'
;MAKVDLRRREKTGGHNYGSWNSALAAWRADSDHHPSRTTVALIVDPVPAGSAERATAIGNEASSSAVSWAAIFAGAFAALALTVVLTSLAAGLGLTTISAWPNSGASITTFTISTGIGLIVVQWLSSALGGFITGRLRTKWTGLHTHEVFFRDTAHGFLSWALATVVGTALLAAATSSIVGGGVRAASTVAGGAAQAATSGVSEYSIDALFRSDHVDASANNQEVAAQAGRILANGIRSGDVPPADRSYLAQLVAAKTGIPQADAQKRVDDTIASTKEAETKARQTADAARKATATFAIFTALSLMIGAFVACVAAAFGGNVRDEY
;
A
#
# COMPACT_ATOMS: atom_id res chain seq x y z
N MET A 1 13.34 47.23 -24.87
CA MET A 1 12.78 48.59 -24.96
C MET A 1 11.26 48.49 -25.17
N ALA A 2 10.48 48.69 -24.13
CA ALA A 2 9.10 49.19 -24.17
C ALA A 2 8.68 49.45 -22.72
N LYS A 3 8.76 50.71 -22.29
CA LYS A 3 8.21 51.23 -21.05
C LYS A 3 6.67 51.24 -21.23
N VAL A 4 5.93 50.57 -20.38
CA VAL A 4 4.50 50.74 -20.23
C VAL A 4 4.23 51.75 -19.12
N ASP A 5 3.55 52.82 -19.53
CA ASP A 5 3.16 54.02 -18.75
C ASP A 5 1.98 53.68 -17.81
N LEU A 6 2.26 53.73 -16.49
CA LEU A 6 1.28 53.51 -15.42
C LEU A 6 0.83 54.85 -14.82
N ARG A 7 0.23 55.75 -15.65
CA ARG A 7 -0.44 56.96 -15.15
C ARG A 7 -1.70 57.25 -15.93
N ARG A 8 -2.83 56.65 -15.54
CA ARG A 8 -4.17 57.24 -15.70
C ARG A 8 -5.24 56.30 -15.15
N ARG A 9 -5.62 56.44 -13.91
CA ARG A 9 -6.98 56.31 -13.39
C ARG A 9 -7.06 56.57 -11.87
N GLU A 10 -6.73 57.78 -11.50
CA GLU A 10 -7.30 58.40 -10.30
C GLU A 10 -8.27 59.45 -10.79
N LYS A 11 -9.56 59.17 -10.70
CA LYS A 11 -10.64 60.17 -10.49
C LYS A 11 -11.99 59.43 -10.62
N THR A 12 -12.71 59.56 -9.57
CA THR A 12 -14.17 59.47 -9.38
C THR A 12 -14.63 58.31 -8.50
N GLY A 13 -14.92 58.67 -7.24
CA GLY A 13 -15.55 57.79 -6.25
C GLY A 13 -15.69 58.51 -4.89
N GLY A 14 -16.08 59.80 -4.92
CA GLY A 14 -16.47 60.51 -3.70
C GLY A 14 -17.79 59.89 -3.19
N HIS A 15 -17.70 59.08 -2.15
CA HIS A 15 -18.86 58.63 -1.41
C HIS A 15 -19.47 59.79 -0.65
N ASN A 16 -20.66 60.24 -1.10
CA ASN A 16 -21.49 61.26 -0.51
C ASN A 16 -22.10 60.77 0.82
N TYR A 17 -21.44 61.01 1.95
CA TYR A 17 -21.92 60.70 3.29
C TYR A 17 -23.10 61.58 3.76
N GLY A 18 -23.63 62.46 2.88
CA GLY A 18 -24.73 63.38 3.19
C GLY A 18 -26.13 62.78 3.16
N SER A 19 -26.35 61.62 2.54
CA SER A 19 -27.71 61.10 2.31
C SER A 19 -28.32 60.32 3.49
N TRP A 20 -27.53 59.84 4.40
CA TRP A 20 -28.03 59.03 5.54
C TRP A 20 -28.67 59.87 6.63
N ASN A 21 -28.18 61.07 6.86
CA ASN A 21 -28.70 61.98 7.88
C ASN A 21 -30.04 62.58 7.47
N SER A 22 -30.30 62.79 6.17
CA SER A 22 -31.57 63.23 5.66
C SER A 22 -32.65 62.11 5.70
N ALA A 23 -32.28 60.88 5.46
CA ALA A 23 -33.17 59.72 5.58
C ALA A 23 -33.58 59.47 7.05
N LEU A 24 -32.66 59.64 8.02
CA LEU A 24 -32.97 59.50 9.45
C LEU A 24 -33.83 60.67 9.98
N ALA A 25 -33.69 61.87 9.44
CA ALA A 25 -34.52 63.01 9.81
C ALA A 25 -35.96 62.86 9.30
N ALA A 26 -36.13 62.32 8.08
CA ALA A 26 -37.46 62.03 7.51
C ALA A 26 -38.18 60.91 8.29
N TRP A 27 -37.47 59.89 8.72
CA TRP A 27 -38.03 58.79 9.54
C TRP A 27 -38.45 59.22 10.93
N ARG A 28 -37.74 60.19 11.59
CA ARG A 28 -38.13 60.77 12.88
C ARG A 28 -39.31 61.68 12.81
N ALA A 29 -39.55 62.38 11.69
CA ALA A 29 -40.68 63.28 11.52
C ALA A 29 -42.00 62.52 11.29
N ASP A 30 -41.96 61.29 10.84
CA ASP A 30 -43.15 60.47 10.57
C ASP A 30 -43.61 59.64 11.79
N SER A 31 -42.88 59.62 12.88
CA SER A 31 -43.18 58.88 14.11
C SER A 31 -44.13 59.61 15.09
N ASP A 32 -44.48 60.88 14.85
CA ASP A 32 -45.31 61.66 15.76
C ASP A 32 -46.79 61.73 15.38
N HIS A 33 -47.24 61.04 14.35
CA HIS A 33 -48.62 60.88 14.01
C HIS A 33 -49.19 59.59 14.57
N HIS A 34 -49.82 59.64 15.74
CA HIS A 34 -50.66 58.61 16.31
C HIS A 34 -51.87 58.32 15.37
N PRO A 35 -51.95 57.19 14.69
CA PRO A 35 -53.21 56.72 14.15
C PRO A 35 -53.98 55.95 15.22
N SER A 36 -55.24 56.37 15.43
CA SER A 36 -56.29 55.63 16.13
C SER A 36 -56.19 54.12 15.90
N ARG A 37 -56.28 53.34 16.99
CA ARG A 37 -56.34 51.87 16.99
C ARG A 37 -57.47 51.39 16.07
N THR A 38 -57.16 51.22 14.80
CA THR A 38 -57.96 50.38 13.91
C THR A 38 -57.43 48.95 14.11
N THR A 39 -58.25 48.10 14.75
CA THR A 39 -57.98 46.68 14.86
C THR A 39 -57.97 46.13 13.44
N VAL A 40 -56.78 46.03 12.85
CA VAL A 40 -56.57 45.25 11.62
C VAL A 40 -56.71 43.77 12.00
N ALA A 41 -57.88 43.20 11.75
CA ALA A 41 -58.02 41.74 11.75
C ALA A 41 -57.05 41.25 10.67
N LEU A 42 -55.91 40.68 11.08
CA LEU A 42 -55.06 39.89 10.21
C LEU A 42 -55.92 38.72 9.74
N ILE A 43 -56.51 38.85 8.55
CA ILE A 43 -56.97 37.69 7.78
C ILE A 43 -55.69 36.93 7.44
N VAL A 44 -55.29 36.01 8.33
CA VAL A 44 -54.29 35.02 8.00
C VAL A 44 -54.99 34.04 7.04
N ASP A 45 -54.79 34.26 5.76
CA ASP A 45 -55.21 33.25 4.76
C ASP A 45 -54.66 31.90 5.23
N PRO A 46 -55.46 30.85 5.32
CA PRO A 46 -54.97 29.54 5.73
C PRO A 46 -53.86 29.12 4.76
N VAL A 47 -52.64 29.02 5.27
CA VAL A 47 -51.49 28.51 4.52
C VAL A 47 -51.92 27.16 3.92
N PRO A 48 -51.93 27.00 2.59
CA PRO A 48 -52.38 25.76 2.00
C PRO A 48 -51.62 24.60 2.58
N ALA A 49 -52.31 23.56 3.02
CA ALA A 49 -51.72 22.41 3.76
C ALA A 49 -50.49 21.82 3.05
N GLY A 50 -50.42 21.92 1.72
CA GLY A 50 -49.24 21.48 0.94
C GLY A 50 -47.98 22.34 1.12
N SER A 51 -48.06 23.58 1.69
CA SER A 51 -46.88 24.42 1.93
C SER A 51 -46.19 24.04 3.23
N ALA A 52 -46.94 23.57 4.24
CA ALA A 52 -46.37 23.08 5.48
C ALA A 52 -45.69 21.69 5.28
N GLU A 53 -46.30 20.83 4.46
CA GLU A 53 -45.68 19.55 4.07
C GLU A 53 -44.40 19.76 3.24
N ARG A 54 -44.43 20.75 2.29
CA ARG A 54 -43.20 21.09 1.55
C ARG A 54 -42.10 21.68 2.44
N ALA A 55 -42.45 22.53 3.40
CA ALA A 55 -41.46 23.10 4.32
C ALA A 55 -40.86 22.03 5.24
N THR A 56 -41.65 21.05 5.69
CA THR A 56 -41.10 19.91 6.48
C THR A 56 -40.32 18.93 5.63
N ALA A 57 -40.70 18.71 4.36
CA ALA A 57 -39.92 17.91 3.41
C ALA A 57 -38.54 18.56 3.11
N ILE A 58 -38.53 19.87 2.82
CA ILE A 58 -37.26 20.61 2.61
C ILE A 58 -36.40 20.65 3.87
N GLY A 59 -37.02 20.78 5.06
CA GLY A 59 -36.30 20.74 6.35
C GLY A 59 -35.66 19.38 6.65
N ASN A 60 -36.34 18.29 6.27
CA ASN A 60 -35.80 16.92 6.43
C ASN A 60 -34.69 16.61 5.42
N GLU A 61 -34.76 17.12 4.20
CA GLU A 61 -33.70 16.95 3.21
C GLU A 61 -32.42 17.73 3.58
N ALA A 62 -32.55 18.91 4.16
CA ALA A 62 -31.42 19.72 4.63
C ALA A 62 -30.71 19.11 5.86
N SER A 63 -31.35 18.21 6.61
CA SER A 63 -30.79 17.51 7.76
C SER A 63 -30.18 16.14 7.42
N SER A 64 -30.33 15.66 6.19
CA SER A 64 -29.71 14.41 5.74
C SER A 64 -28.18 14.60 5.59
N SER A 65 -27.42 13.70 6.21
CA SER A 65 -25.95 13.71 6.08
C SER A 65 -25.51 13.76 4.62
N ALA A 66 -24.57 14.63 4.30
CA ALA A 66 -23.96 14.71 2.97
C ALA A 66 -23.22 13.42 2.57
N VAL A 67 -23.01 12.49 3.50
CA VAL A 67 -22.31 11.22 3.31
C VAL A 67 -23.26 10.05 3.56
N SER A 68 -23.43 9.19 2.55
CA SER A 68 -24.21 7.95 2.64
C SER A 68 -23.31 6.79 3.07
N TRP A 69 -23.12 6.63 4.36
CA TRP A 69 -22.25 5.58 4.91
C TRP A 69 -22.69 4.16 4.52
N ALA A 70 -24.00 3.90 4.47
CA ALA A 70 -24.53 2.60 4.05
C ALA A 70 -24.09 2.22 2.62
N ALA A 71 -24.12 3.16 1.69
CA ALA A 71 -23.67 2.94 0.32
C ALA A 71 -22.14 2.73 0.25
N ILE A 72 -21.39 3.50 1.04
CA ILE A 72 -19.92 3.36 1.14
C ILE A 72 -19.54 1.97 1.66
N PHE A 73 -20.17 1.51 2.74
CA PHE A 73 -19.93 0.17 3.27
C PHE A 73 -20.33 -0.93 2.27
N ALA A 74 -21.48 -0.82 1.64
CA ALA A 74 -21.93 -1.79 0.65
C ALA A 74 -20.93 -1.93 -0.52
N GLY A 75 -20.47 -0.82 -1.07
CA GLY A 75 -19.45 -0.83 -2.12
C GLY A 75 -18.10 -1.33 -1.66
N ALA A 76 -17.67 -0.96 -0.45
CA ALA A 76 -16.40 -1.43 0.11
C ALA A 76 -16.41 -2.95 0.32
N PHE A 77 -17.49 -3.53 0.88
CA PHE A 77 -17.61 -4.97 1.05
C PHE A 77 -17.71 -5.71 -0.29
N ALA A 78 -18.40 -5.16 -1.29
CA ALA A 78 -18.45 -5.73 -2.62
C ALA A 78 -17.06 -5.76 -3.28
N ALA A 79 -16.29 -4.67 -3.16
CA ALA A 79 -14.92 -4.61 -3.63
C ALA A 79 -14.03 -5.64 -2.94
N LEU A 80 -14.12 -5.75 -1.60
CA LEU A 80 -13.36 -6.73 -0.83
C LEU A 80 -13.69 -8.16 -1.23
N ALA A 81 -14.98 -8.49 -1.36
CA ALA A 81 -15.40 -9.82 -1.75
C ALA A 81 -14.85 -10.20 -3.13
N LEU A 82 -14.97 -9.29 -4.11
CA LEU A 82 -14.42 -9.52 -5.45
C LEU A 82 -12.89 -9.62 -5.43
N THR A 83 -12.21 -8.80 -4.63
CA THR A 83 -10.75 -8.89 -4.45
C THR A 83 -10.33 -10.27 -3.94
N VAL A 84 -11.02 -10.82 -2.95
CA VAL A 84 -10.74 -12.17 -2.42
C VAL A 84 -10.92 -13.24 -3.50
N VAL A 85 -12.00 -13.19 -4.25
CA VAL A 85 -12.25 -14.15 -5.33
C VAL A 85 -11.19 -14.07 -6.41
N LEU A 86 -10.91 -12.86 -6.90
CA LEU A 86 -9.93 -12.68 -7.99
C LEU A 86 -8.50 -12.97 -7.56
N THR A 87 -8.12 -12.63 -6.33
CA THR A 87 -6.78 -12.97 -5.78
C THR A 87 -6.64 -14.48 -5.58
N SER A 88 -7.68 -15.17 -5.12
CA SER A 88 -7.65 -16.62 -4.99
C SER A 88 -7.49 -17.30 -6.36
N LEU A 89 -8.20 -16.82 -7.38
CA LEU A 89 -8.05 -17.31 -8.76
C LEU A 89 -6.65 -17.01 -9.30
N ALA A 90 -6.15 -15.79 -9.13
CA ALA A 90 -4.82 -15.40 -9.59
C ALA A 90 -3.72 -16.21 -8.88
N ALA A 91 -3.86 -16.47 -7.58
CA ALA A 91 -2.93 -17.31 -6.83
C ALA A 91 -2.95 -18.77 -7.35
N GLY A 92 -4.13 -19.33 -7.61
CA GLY A 92 -4.27 -20.66 -8.20
C GLY A 92 -3.57 -20.78 -9.56
N LEU A 93 -3.85 -19.83 -10.46
CA LEU A 93 -3.19 -19.76 -11.77
C LEU A 93 -1.68 -19.52 -11.66
N GLY A 94 -1.25 -18.66 -10.72
CA GLY A 94 0.16 -18.37 -10.47
C GLY A 94 0.94 -19.62 -10.01
N LEU A 95 0.34 -20.42 -9.13
CA LEU A 95 0.98 -21.63 -8.64
C LEU A 95 1.23 -22.68 -9.74
N THR A 96 0.43 -22.71 -10.81
CA THR A 96 0.65 -23.61 -11.94
C THR A 96 1.89 -23.25 -12.77
N THR A 97 2.40 -22.00 -12.63
CA THR A 97 3.59 -21.54 -13.36
C THR A 97 4.89 -21.81 -12.62
N ILE A 98 4.82 -22.19 -11.33
CA ILE A 98 5.97 -22.49 -10.49
C ILE A 98 6.24 -23.99 -10.53
N SER A 99 7.51 -24.36 -10.72
CA SER A 99 7.95 -25.75 -10.66
C SER A 99 8.97 -25.97 -9.54
N ALA A 100 8.84 -27.09 -8.82
CA ALA A 100 9.83 -27.51 -7.84
C ALA A 100 11.08 -28.15 -8.49
N TRP A 101 11.01 -28.43 -9.80
CA TRP A 101 12.11 -29.03 -10.52
C TRP A 101 13.07 -27.97 -11.06
N PRO A 102 14.39 -28.18 -10.97
CA PRO A 102 15.36 -27.23 -11.49
C PRO A 102 15.13 -26.94 -12.99
N ASN A 103 15.23 -25.66 -13.36
CA ASN A 103 15.08 -25.17 -14.73
C ASN A 103 13.71 -25.41 -15.40
N SER A 104 12.68 -25.79 -14.65
CA SER A 104 11.32 -25.93 -15.15
C SER A 104 10.41 -24.92 -14.41
N GLY A 105 9.67 -24.12 -15.17
CA GLY A 105 8.78 -23.07 -14.64
C GLY A 105 9.15 -21.68 -15.13
N ALA A 106 8.32 -20.69 -14.78
CA ALA A 106 8.55 -19.30 -15.14
C ALA A 106 9.77 -18.72 -14.42
N SER A 107 10.50 -17.85 -15.10
CA SER A 107 11.59 -17.08 -14.45
C SER A 107 11.03 -16.17 -13.36
N ILE A 108 11.83 -15.84 -12.35
CA ILE A 108 11.44 -14.93 -11.26
C ILE A 108 11.00 -13.55 -11.81
N THR A 109 11.61 -13.09 -12.89
CA THR A 109 11.25 -11.84 -13.56
C THR A 109 9.86 -11.96 -14.21
N THR A 110 9.60 -13.02 -14.97
CA THR A 110 8.31 -13.26 -15.60
C THR A 110 7.20 -13.37 -14.55
N PHE A 111 7.45 -14.13 -13.47
CA PHE A 111 6.51 -14.26 -12.36
C PHE A 111 6.21 -12.92 -11.69
N THR A 112 7.24 -12.09 -11.41
CA THR A 112 7.07 -10.78 -10.78
C THR A 112 6.26 -9.82 -11.66
N ILE A 113 6.53 -9.77 -12.96
CA ILE A 113 5.81 -8.89 -13.90
C ILE A 113 4.35 -9.36 -14.04
N SER A 114 4.11 -10.65 -14.24
CA SER A 114 2.75 -11.19 -14.39
C SER A 114 1.91 -10.98 -13.12
N THR A 115 2.52 -11.16 -11.94
CA THR A 115 1.87 -10.87 -10.65
C THR A 115 1.53 -9.38 -10.53
N GLY A 116 2.45 -8.48 -10.92
CA GLY A 116 2.20 -7.04 -10.91
C GLY A 116 1.04 -6.63 -11.80
N ILE A 117 0.98 -7.15 -13.03
CA ILE A 117 -0.14 -6.93 -13.96
C ILE A 117 -1.44 -7.51 -13.38
N GLY A 118 -1.39 -8.72 -12.82
CA GLY A 118 -2.53 -9.36 -12.17
C GLY A 118 -3.11 -8.51 -11.03
N LEU A 119 -2.26 -7.94 -10.19
CA LEU A 119 -2.68 -7.03 -9.11
C LEU A 119 -3.41 -5.79 -9.64
N ILE A 120 -2.92 -5.19 -10.73
CA ILE A 120 -3.57 -4.04 -11.36
C ILE A 120 -4.96 -4.43 -11.86
N VAL A 121 -5.11 -5.56 -12.55
CA VAL A 121 -6.39 -6.04 -13.08
C VAL A 121 -7.37 -6.33 -11.95
N VAL A 122 -6.94 -7.04 -10.89
CA VAL A 122 -7.78 -7.32 -9.71
C VAL A 122 -8.25 -6.01 -9.08
N GLN A 123 -7.33 -5.05 -8.90
CA GLN A 123 -7.66 -3.75 -8.30
C GLN A 123 -8.66 -2.96 -9.15
N TRP A 124 -8.51 -2.97 -10.48
CA TRP A 124 -9.45 -2.29 -11.38
C TRP A 124 -10.87 -2.86 -11.28
N LEU A 125 -10.99 -4.15 -11.40
CA LEU A 125 -12.30 -4.83 -11.38
C LEU A 125 -12.99 -4.64 -10.02
N SER A 126 -12.25 -4.83 -8.94
CA SER A 126 -12.78 -4.69 -7.59
C SER A 126 -13.18 -3.23 -7.28
N SER A 127 -12.34 -2.28 -7.66
CA SER A 127 -12.63 -0.85 -7.47
C SER A 127 -13.78 -0.37 -8.35
N ALA A 128 -13.88 -0.86 -9.58
CA ALA A 128 -15.00 -0.54 -10.48
C ALA A 128 -16.33 -1.04 -9.91
N LEU A 129 -16.38 -2.29 -9.45
CA LEU A 129 -17.58 -2.85 -8.84
C LEU A 129 -17.96 -2.10 -7.57
N GLY A 130 -17.02 -1.89 -6.66
CA GLY A 130 -17.28 -1.19 -5.40
C GLY A 130 -17.74 0.24 -5.59
N GLY A 131 -17.06 1.00 -6.47
CA GLY A 131 -17.43 2.36 -6.82
C GLY A 131 -18.80 2.42 -7.46
N PHE A 132 -19.09 1.56 -8.44
CA PHE A 132 -20.39 1.51 -9.10
C PHE A 132 -21.54 1.24 -8.12
N ILE A 133 -21.40 0.24 -7.25
CA ILE A 133 -22.40 -0.09 -6.22
C ILE A 133 -22.59 1.10 -5.28
N THR A 134 -21.52 1.75 -4.84
CA THR A 134 -21.58 2.92 -3.97
C THR A 134 -22.39 4.05 -4.63
N GLY A 135 -22.11 4.39 -5.88
CA GLY A 135 -22.83 5.41 -6.62
C GLY A 135 -24.30 5.04 -6.86
N ARG A 136 -24.58 3.77 -7.13
CA ARG A 136 -25.95 3.27 -7.42
C ARG A 136 -26.82 3.20 -6.17
N LEU A 137 -26.28 2.84 -5.02
CA LEU A 137 -27.04 2.62 -3.78
C LEU A 137 -27.24 3.87 -2.93
N ARG A 138 -26.51 4.95 -3.18
CA ARG A 138 -26.74 6.17 -2.41
C ARG A 138 -28.09 6.80 -2.74
N THR A 139 -28.69 7.50 -1.79
CA THR A 139 -29.98 8.21 -1.98
C THR A 139 -29.89 9.29 -3.06
N LYS A 140 -30.97 9.47 -3.83
CA LYS A 140 -31.08 10.49 -4.88
C LYS A 140 -31.09 11.88 -4.23
N TRP A 141 -30.28 12.80 -4.76
CA TRP A 141 -30.20 14.17 -4.25
C TRP A 141 -31.09 15.07 -5.11
N THR A 142 -32.17 15.56 -4.50
CA THR A 142 -33.09 16.48 -5.17
C THR A 142 -32.69 17.92 -4.81
N GLY A 143 -32.68 18.80 -5.82
CA GLY A 143 -32.41 20.24 -5.62
C GLY A 143 -30.93 20.66 -5.61
N LEU A 144 -30.00 19.77 -5.90
CA LEU A 144 -28.59 20.10 -6.05
C LEU A 144 -28.18 20.31 -7.51
N HIS A 145 -27.16 21.18 -7.73
CA HIS A 145 -26.59 21.37 -9.06
C HIS A 145 -25.85 20.09 -9.51
N THR A 146 -25.91 19.78 -10.80
CA THR A 146 -25.32 18.57 -11.40
C THR A 146 -23.83 18.41 -11.06
N HIS A 147 -23.07 19.52 -11.01
CA HIS A 147 -21.65 19.47 -10.64
C HIS A 147 -21.41 19.04 -9.19
N GLU A 148 -22.28 19.45 -8.27
CA GLU A 148 -22.19 19.06 -6.86
C GLU A 148 -22.54 17.59 -6.69
N VAL A 149 -23.55 17.10 -7.41
CA VAL A 149 -23.92 15.68 -7.43
C VAL A 149 -22.76 14.82 -7.94
N PHE A 150 -22.15 15.23 -9.05
CA PHE A 150 -20.96 14.53 -9.60
C PHE A 150 -19.80 14.49 -8.61
N PHE A 151 -19.49 15.62 -7.95
CA PHE A 151 -18.44 15.66 -6.93
C PHE A 151 -18.76 14.72 -5.76
N ARG A 152 -19.98 14.72 -5.27
CA ARG A 152 -20.38 13.84 -4.17
C ARG A 152 -20.33 12.37 -4.56
N ASP A 153 -20.71 12.02 -5.78
CA ASP A 153 -20.61 10.65 -6.31
C ASP A 153 -19.17 10.16 -6.37
N THR A 154 -18.27 10.98 -6.94
CA THR A 154 -16.85 10.65 -7.00
C THR A 154 -16.23 10.53 -5.61
N ALA A 155 -16.60 11.43 -4.67
CA ALA A 155 -16.13 11.38 -3.29
C ALA A 155 -16.59 10.10 -2.57
N HIS A 156 -17.84 9.66 -2.77
CA HIS A 156 -18.35 8.40 -2.21
C HIS A 156 -17.61 7.20 -2.77
N GLY A 157 -17.30 7.19 -4.07
CA GLY A 157 -16.46 6.16 -4.69
C GLY A 157 -15.06 6.10 -4.08
N PHE A 158 -14.43 7.26 -3.88
CA PHE A 158 -13.14 7.35 -3.21
C PHE A 158 -13.19 6.82 -1.77
N LEU A 159 -14.19 7.21 -0.98
CA LEU A 159 -14.37 6.75 0.40
C LEU A 159 -14.61 5.24 0.47
N SER A 160 -15.38 4.67 -0.47
CA SER A 160 -15.60 3.23 -0.56
C SER A 160 -14.29 2.48 -0.86
N TRP A 161 -13.50 2.98 -1.82
CA TRP A 161 -12.18 2.44 -2.11
C TRP A 161 -11.23 2.55 -0.91
N ALA A 162 -11.19 3.71 -0.24
CA ALA A 162 -10.33 3.93 0.91
C ALA A 162 -10.70 2.99 2.07
N LEU A 163 -12.00 2.84 2.35
CA LEU A 163 -12.50 1.92 3.37
C LEU A 163 -12.13 0.46 3.04
N ALA A 164 -12.37 0.02 1.79
CA ALA A 164 -11.99 -1.31 1.34
C ALA A 164 -10.48 -1.56 1.48
N THR A 165 -9.66 -0.57 1.13
CA THR A 165 -8.19 -0.66 1.23
C THR A 165 -7.75 -0.78 2.69
N VAL A 166 -8.27 0.07 3.59
CA VAL A 166 -7.91 0.03 5.01
C VAL A 166 -8.34 -1.28 5.66
N VAL A 167 -9.62 -1.68 5.46
CA VAL A 167 -10.16 -2.93 6.02
C VAL A 167 -9.42 -4.15 5.43
N GLY A 168 -9.20 -4.17 4.12
CA GLY A 168 -8.49 -5.26 3.45
C GLY A 168 -7.05 -5.39 3.96
N THR A 169 -6.34 -4.27 4.12
CA THR A 169 -4.98 -4.26 4.68
C THR A 169 -4.96 -4.73 6.14
N ALA A 170 -5.93 -4.27 6.95
CA ALA A 170 -6.06 -4.69 8.35
C ALA A 170 -6.36 -6.21 8.48
N LEU A 171 -7.26 -6.73 7.65
CA LEU A 171 -7.58 -8.16 7.59
C LEU A 171 -6.37 -8.98 7.14
N LEU A 172 -5.62 -8.50 6.12
CA LEU A 172 -4.42 -9.16 5.66
C LEU A 172 -3.33 -9.14 6.75
N ALA A 173 -3.15 -8.02 7.45
CA ALA A 173 -2.22 -7.92 8.58
C ALA A 173 -2.63 -8.85 9.73
N ALA A 174 -3.93 -8.97 10.05
CA ALA A 174 -4.44 -9.89 11.05
C ALA A 174 -4.25 -11.36 10.63
N ALA A 175 -4.56 -11.70 9.38
CA ALA A 175 -4.33 -13.03 8.83
C ALA A 175 -2.85 -13.39 8.81
N THR A 176 -2.00 -12.41 8.45
CA THR A 176 -0.55 -12.60 8.53
C THR A 176 -0.08 -12.69 9.98
N SER A 177 -0.62 -11.98 10.96
CA SER A 177 -0.22 -12.13 12.37
C SER A 177 -0.58 -13.50 12.96
N SER A 178 -1.64 -14.13 12.55
CA SER A 178 -2.03 -15.50 12.96
C SER A 178 -1.26 -16.60 12.20
N ILE A 179 -0.91 -16.37 10.93
CA ILE A 179 -0.03 -17.25 10.13
C ILE A 179 1.45 -16.90 10.37
N VAL A 180 1.75 -15.68 10.80
CA VAL A 180 3.08 -15.06 11.03
C VAL A 180 3.68 -15.44 12.37
N GLY A 181 2.96 -16.15 13.23
CA GLY A 181 3.73 -17.09 14.05
C GLY A 181 4.59 -18.04 13.17
N GLY A 182 4.17 -18.35 11.93
CA GLY A 182 4.88 -19.15 10.94
C GLY A 182 5.29 -18.45 9.64
N GLY A 183 4.53 -17.56 9.06
CA GLY A 183 4.68 -17.13 7.65
C GLY A 183 5.30 -15.77 7.36
N VAL A 184 5.24 -14.76 8.27
CA VAL A 184 6.13 -13.55 8.18
C VAL A 184 7.51 -13.88 8.72
N ARG A 185 7.62 -14.82 9.65
CA ARG A 185 8.90 -15.48 9.87
C ARG A 185 9.36 -16.14 8.57
N ALA A 186 8.54 -16.74 7.73
CA ALA A 186 8.97 -17.31 6.45
C ALA A 186 9.27 -16.24 5.37
N ALA A 187 8.53 -15.13 5.26
CA ALA A 187 8.89 -14.06 4.32
C ALA A 187 10.01 -13.14 4.86
N SER A 188 10.07 -12.89 6.17
CA SER A 188 11.22 -12.26 6.82
C SER A 188 12.38 -13.24 7.06
N THR A 189 12.14 -14.56 7.14
CA THR A 189 13.22 -15.56 7.12
C THR A 189 13.66 -15.88 5.70
N VAL A 190 12.88 -15.70 4.64
CA VAL A 190 13.42 -15.70 3.27
C VAL A 190 14.22 -14.42 3.01
N ALA A 191 13.76 -13.24 3.42
CA ALA A 191 14.56 -12.01 3.33
C ALA A 191 15.65 -11.93 4.41
N GLY A 192 15.38 -12.34 5.65
CA GLY A 192 16.34 -12.36 6.77
C GLY A 192 17.19 -13.62 6.80
N GLY A 193 16.69 -14.77 6.34
CA GLY A 193 17.45 -16.00 6.19
C GLY A 193 18.42 -15.98 5.00
N ALA A 194 18.05 -15.28 3.91
CA ALA A 194 19.01 -14.97 2.85
C ALA A 194 20.09 -13.98 3.35
N ALA A 195 19.72 -12.99 4.19
CA ALA A 195 20.67 -12.08 4.82
C ALA A 195 21.52 -12.79 5.90
N GLN A 196 20.96 -13.76 6.63
CA GLN A 196 21.66 -14.52 7.68
C GLN A 196 22.49 -15.65 7.08
N ALA A 197 22.06 -16.31 6.01
CA ALA A 197 22.88 -17.22 5.21
C ALA A 197 24.04 -16.49 4.51
N ALA A 198 23.85 -15.22 4.12
CA ALA A 198 24.94 -14.38 3.61
C ALA A 198 25.94 -13.95 4.69
N THR A 199 25.52 -13.91 5.99
CA THR A 199 26.41 -13.59 7.12
C THR A 199 27.08 -14.81 7.76
N SER A 200 26.54 -16.03 7.56
CA SER A 200 27.10 -17.29 8.00
C SER A 200 27.62 -18.15 6.84
N GLY A 201 28.31 -17.51 5.89
CA GLY A 201 28.81 -18.15 4.65
C GLY A 201 29.69 -19.40 4.83
N VAL A 202 29.94 -19.79 6.08
CA VAL A 202 30.60 -21.07 6.42
C VAL A 202 29.52 -21.99 6.98
N SER A 203 29.06 -22.95 6.18
CA SER A 203 28.15 -23.97 6.68
C SER A 203 28.87 -24.94 7.58
N GLU A 204 28.20 -25.47 8.62
CA GLU A 204 28.76 -26.54 9.48
C GLU A 204 29.22 -27.71 8.62
N TYR A 205 28.50 -28.03 7.54
CA TYR A 205 28.90 -29.06 6.58
C TYR A 205 30.28 -28.78 5.93
N SER A 206 30.59 -27.53 5.59
CA SER A 206 31.90 -27.17 5.00
C SER A 206 33.03 -27.40 6.00
N ILE A 207 32.78 -27.15 7.28
CA ILE A 207 33.74 -27.41 8.35
C ILE A 207 33.89 -28.91 8.59
N ASP A 208 32.79 -29.66 8.65
CA ASP A 208 32.83 -31.11 8.81
C ASP A 208 33.51 -31.78 7.62
N ALA A 209 33.31 -31.29 6.41
CA ALA A 209 33.97 -31.79 5.21
C ALA A 209 35.49 -31.53 5.26
N LEU A 210 35.91 -30.39 5.84
CA LEU A 210 37.32 -30.05 5.99
C LEU A 210 38.08 -31.05 6.88
N PHE A 211 37.42 -31.51 7.95
CA PHE A 211 38.01 -32.45 8.95
C PHE A 211 37.59 -33.90 8.73
N ARG A 212 36.99 -34.25 7.62
CA ARG A 212 36.61 -35.62 7.33
C ARG A 212 37.86 -36.49 7.16
N SER A 213 37.92 -37.56 7.95
CA SER A 213 39.03 -38.53 7.96
C SER A 213 38.48 -39.93 7.73
N ASP A 214 39.29 -40.81 7.11
CA ASP A 214 38.98 -42.23 6.97
C ASP A 214 39.15 -43.00 8.28
N HIS A 215 39.83 -42.39 9.27
CA HIS A 215 40.01 -42.91 10.63
C HIS A 215 39.18 -42.06 11.61
N VAL A 216 38.08 -42.61 12.07
CA VAL A 216 37.22 -41.94 13.06
C VAL A 216 37.76 -42.19 14.45
N ASP A 217 38.63 -41.29 14.96
CA ASP A 217 39.06 -41.29 16.35
C ASP A 217 37.95 -40.68 17.22
N ALA A 218 37.26 -41.52 17.99
CA ALA A 218 36.16 -41.13 18.87
C ALA A 218 36.63 -40.25 20.08
N SER A 219 37.92 -40.09 20.30
CA SER A 219 38.52 -39.36 21.43
C SER A 219 39.03 -37.95 21.09
N ALA A 220 38.99 -37.57 19.81
CA ALA A 220 39.48 -36.24 19.41
C ALA A 220 38.42 -35.18 19.67
N ASN A 221 38.75 -34.15 20.46
CA ASN A 221 37.95 -32.96 20.68
C ASN A 221 37.91 -32.11 19.40
N ASN A 222 37.21 -32.65 18.35
CA ASN A 222 37.13 -32.05 17.02
C ASN A 222 36.22 -30.81 17.03
N GLN A 223 35.35 -30.67 18.03
CA GLN A 223 34.40 -29.54 18.10
C GLN A 223 35.11 -28.18 18.30
N GLU A 224 36.13 -28.13 19.17
CA GLU A 224 36.86 -26.88 19.41
C GLU A 224 37.70 -26.48 18.19
N VAL A 225 38.30 -27.44 17.54
CA VAL A 225 39.10 -27.27 16.32
C VAL A 225 38.22 -26.84 15.16
N ALA A 226 37.05 -27.49 15.00
CA ALA A 226 36.04 -27.13 14.00
C ALA A 226 35.51 -25.70 14.22
N ALA A 227 35.24 -25.34 15.48
CA ALA A 227 34.80 -23.99 15.83
C ALA A 227 35.89 -22.93 15.55
N GLN A 228 37.19 -23.26 15.79
CA GLN A 228 38.31 -22.37 15.46
C GLN A 228 38.42 -22.18 13.94
N ALA A 229 38.41 -23.26 13.17
CA ALA A 229 38.44 -23.21 11.71
C ALA A 229 37.26 -22.43 11.15
N GLY A 230 36.06 -22.62 11.70
CA GLY A 230 34.86 -21.88 11.33
C GLY A 230 35.01 -20.36 11.57
N ARG A 231 35.61 -19.96 12.72
CA ARG A 231 35.86 -18.53 12.99
C ARG A 231 36.86 -17.91 12.01
N ILE A 232 37.93 -18.63 11.67
CA ILE A 232 38.94 -18.17 10.71
C ILE A 232 38.33 -18.01 9.32
N LEU A 233 37.61 -19.03 8.83
CA LEU A 233 36.93 -18.99 7.56
C LEU A 233 35.87 -17.86 7.50
N ALA A 234 35.03 -17.74 8.53
CA ALA A 234 34.02 -16.71 8.60
C ALA A 234 34.62 -15.30 8.62
N ASN A 235 35.73 -15.10 9.32
CA ASN A 235 36.46 -13.83 9.34
C ASN A 235 37.09 -13.50 7.98
N GLY A 236 37.75 -14.49 7.36
CA GLY A 236 38.35 -14.33 6.03
C GLY A 236 37.31 -13.99 4.95
N ILE A 237 36.17 -14.69 4.92
CA ILE A 237 35.11 -14.42 3.98
C ILE A 237 34.53 -13.03 4.20
N ARG A 238 34.29 -12.61 5.45
CA ARG A 238 33.78 -11.27 5.76
C ARG A 238 34.74 -10.17 5.30
N SER A 239 36.05 -10.39 5.40
CA SER A 239 37.08 -9.46 4.91
C SER A 239 37.40 -9.57 3.42
N GLY A 240 36.71 -10.48 2.70
CA GLY A 240 36.85 -10.66 1.25
C GLY A 240 37.80 -11.78 0.83
N ASP A 241 38.79 -12.13 1.69
CA ASP A 241 39.68 -13.26 1.47
C ASP A 241 40.28 -13.77 2.77
N VAL A 242 40.66 -15.06 2.78
CA VAL A 242 41.37 -15.67 3.92
C VAL A 242 42.86 -15.36 3.76
N PRO A 243 43.52 -14.71 4.75
CA PRO A 243 44.93 -14.38 4.66
C PRO A 243 45.81 -15.62 4.44
N PRO A 244 46.94 -15.52 3.74
CA PRO A 244 47.85 -16.67 3.49
C PRO A 244 48.33 -17.36 4.77
N ALA A 245 48.56 -16.62 5.86
CA ALA A 245 48.94 -17.17 7.13
C ALA A 245 47.83 -18.07 7.72
N ASP A 246 46.58 -17.62 7.65
CA ASP A 246 45.42 -18.37 8.12
C ASP A 246 45.16 -19.62 7.28
N ARG A 247 45.35 -19.53 5.95
CA ARG A 247 45.28 -20.69 5.06
C ARG A 247 46.31 -21.75 5.41
N SER A 248 47.58 -21.33 5.63
CA SER A 248 48.64 -22.23 6.02
C SER A 248 48.38 -22.88 7.37
N TYR A 249 47.86 -22.10 8.33
CA TYR A 249 47.48 -22.60 9.64
C TYR A 249 46.33 -23.61 9.56
N LEU A 250 45.28 -23.32 8.79
CA LEU A 250 44.17 -24.25 8.56
C LEU A 250 44.67 -25.55 7.92
N ALA A 251 45.56 -25.48 6.93
CA ALA A 251 46.12 -26.67 6.29
C ALA A 251 46.95 -27.53 7.27
N GLN A 252 47.73 -26.91 8.13
CA GLN A 252 48.45 -27.64 9.20
C GLN A 252 47.48 -28.31 10.17
N LEU A 253 46.40 -27.59 10.53
CA LEU A 253 45.39 -28.11 11.46
C LEU A 253 44.65 -29.30 10.85
N VAL A 254 44.28 -29.20 9.55
CA VAL A 254 43.63 -30.30 8.78
C VAL A 254 44.59 -31.50 8.67
N ALA A 255 45.85 -31.30 8.28
CA ALA A 255 46.84 -32.37 8.17
C ALA A 255 47.04 -33.09 9.51
N ALA A 256 47.17 -32.33 10.60
CA ALA A 256 47.36 -32.88 11.95
C ALA A 256 46.16 -33.70 12.44
N LYS A 257 44.90 -33.29 12.06
CA LYS A 257 43.67 -33.93 12.51
C LYS A 257 43.19 -35.07 11.61
N THR A 258 43.52 -35.03 10.34
CA THR A 258 43.05 -36.02 9.36
C THR A 258 44.11 -37.04 8.94
N GLY A 259 45.38 -36.76 9.25
CA GLY A 259 46.54 -37.62 8.88
C GLY A 259 46.90 -37.56 7.40
N ILE A 260 46.28 -36.66 6.59
CA ILE A 260 46.61 -36.54 5.17
C ILE A 260 47.92 -35.71 4.98
N PRO A 261 48.61 -35.89 3.83
CA PRO A 261 49.76 -35.05 3.48
C PRO A 261 49.44 -33.56 3.49
N GLN A 262 50.45 -32.72 3.86
CA GLN A 262 50.27 -31.26 3.93
C GLN A 262 49.80 -30.65 2.61
N ALA A 263 50.22 -31.15 1.45
CA ALA A 263 49.81 -30.69 0.15
C ALA A 263 48.32 -30.93 -0.11
N ASP A 264 47.82 -32.11 0.31
CA ASP A 264 46.37 -32.46 0.16
C ASP A 264 45.54 -31.67 1.13
N ALA A 265 46.03 -31.42 2.36
CA ALA A 265 45.37 -30.56 3.33
C ALA A 265 45.27 -29.10 2.81
N GLN A 266 46.34 -28.58 2.21
CA GLN A 266 46.32 -27.25 1.58
C GLN A 266 45.28 -27.16 0.49
N LYS A 267 45.26 -28.13 -0.43
CA LYS A 267 44.26 -28.19 -1.50
C LYS A 267 42.82 -28.24 -0.96
N ARG A 268 42.57 -29.07 0.09
CA ARG A 268 41.25 -29.18 0.72
C ARG A 268 40.81 -27.88 1.34
N VAL A 269 41.71 -27.10 1.96
CA VAL A 269 41.44 -25.78 2.50
C VAL A 269 41.11 -24.79 1.38
N ASP A 270 41.91 -24.77 0.31
CA ASP A 270 41.70 -23.87 -0.81
C ASP A 270 40.35 -24.18 -1.55
N ASP A 271 40.02 -25.45 -1.76
CA ASP A 271 38.75 -25.89 -2.32
C ASP A 271 37.57 -25.48 -1.42
N THR A 272 37.73 -25.59 -0.09
CA THR A 272 36.71 -25.15 0.88
C THR A 272 36.52 -23.64 0.87
N ILE A 273 37.61 -22.87 0.80
CA ILE A 273 37.53 -21.41 0.66
C ILE A 273 36.85 -21.01 -0.62
N ALA A 274 37.17 -21.65 -1.74
CA ALA A 274 36.55 -21.38 -3.06
C ALA A 274 35.05 -21.67 -3.05
N SER A 275 34.63 -22.85 -2.56
CA SER A 275 33.23 -23.22 -2.47
C SER A 275 32.43 -22.33 -1.53
N THR A 276 33.03 -21.87 -0.42
CA THR A 276 32.37 -20.96 0.52
C THR A 276 32.20 -19.55 -0.08
N LYS A 277 33.19 -19.06 -0.82
CA LYS A 277 33.07 -17.79 -1.57
C LYS A 277 32.01 -17.85 -2.66
N GLU A 278 31.92 -18.97 -3.36
CA GLU A 278 30.87 -19.18 -4.36
C GLU A 278 29.47 -19.18 -3.70
N ALA A 279 29.32 -19.88 -2.58
CA ALA A 279 28.07 -19.90 -1.81
C ALA A 279 27.70 -18.51 -1.31
N GLU A 280 28.66 -17.73 -0.80
CA GLU A 280 28.44 -16.34 -0.39
C GLU A 280 28.00 -15.45 -1.56
N THR A 281 28.69 -15.55 -2.69
CA THR A 281 28.35 -14.79 -3.89
C THR A 281 26.93 -15.10 -4.36
N LYS A 282 26.57 -16.38 -4.38
CA LYS A 282 25.21 -16.84 -4.72
C LYS A 282 24.16 -16.34 -3.73
N ALA A 283 24.48 -16.36 -2.43
CA ALA A 283 23.60 -15.82 -1.39
C ALA A 283 23.37 -14.30 -1.55
N ARG A 284 24.43 -13.54 -1.82
CA ARG A 284 24.34 -12.08 -2.09
C ARG A 284 23.51 -11.78 -3.35
N GLN A 285 23.72 -12.54 -4.43
CA GLN A 285 22.92 -12.42 -5.65
C GLN A 285 21.44 -12.72 -5.41
N THR A 286 21.14 -13.77 -4.64
CA THR A 286 19.77 -14.12 -4.26
C THR A 286 19.14 -13.04 -3.40
N ALA A 287 19.86 -12.50 -2.41
CA ALA A 287 19.38 -11.41 -1.58
C ALA A 287 19.13 -10.12 -2.39
N ASP A 288 19.99 -9.79 -3.33
CA ASP A 288 19.81 -8.61 -4.21
C ASP A 288 18.63 -8.82 -5.17
N ALA A 289 18.46 -10.01 -5.73
CA ALA A 289 17.30 -10.36 -6.55
C ALA A 289 15.99 -10.28 -5.74
N ALA A 290 15.97 -10.79 -4.51
CA ALA A 290 14.82 -10.69 -3.62
C ALA A 290 14.49 -9.22 -3.27
N ARG A 291 15.49 -8.40 -2.98
CA ARG A 291 15.33 -6.96 -2.73
C ARG A 291 14.73 -6.23 -3.93
N LYS A 292 15.25 -6.49 -5.14
CA LYS A 292 14.73 -5.92 -6.39
C LYS A 292 13.30 -6.36 -6.67
N ALA A 293 12.99 -7.63 -6.47
CA ALA A 293 11.64 -8.15 -6.63
C ALA A 293 10.65 -7.49 -5.66
N THR A 294 11.04 -7.33 -4.37
CA THR A 294 10.22 -6.64 -3.36
C THR A 294 9.99 -5.18 -3.71
N ALA A 295 11.02 -4.46 -4.16
CA ALA A 295 10.89 -3.06 -4.58
C ALA A 295 9.95 -2.93 -5.78
N THR A 296 10.10 -3.79 -6.79
CA THR A 296 9.23 -3.84 -7.96
C THR A 296 7.78 -4.12 -7.56
N PHE A 297 7.57 -5.10 -6.71
CA PHE A 297 6.23 -5.42 -6.17
C PHE A 297 5.60 -4.25 -5.44
N ALA A 298 6.36 -3.54 -4.60
CA ALA A 298 5.87 -2.36 -3.89
C ALA A 298 5.44 -1.23 -4.84
N ILE A 299 6.22 -0.98 -5.92
CA ILE A 299 5.88 0.01 -6.94
C ILE A 299 4.60 -0.38 -7.69
N PHE A 300 4.47 -1.63 -8.12
CA PHE A 300 3.24 -2.11 -8.76
C PHE A 300 2.03 -2.02 -7.84
N THR A 301 2.20 -2.32 -6.55
CA THR A 301 1.14 -2.19 -5.55
C THR A 301 0.71 -0.74 -5.40
N ALA A 302 1.65 0.19 -5.25
CA ALA A 302 1.33 1.61 -5.13
C ALA A 302 0.61 2.15 -6.38
N LEU A 303 1.11 1.81 -7.57
CA LEU A 303 0.48 2.18 -8.85
C LEU A 303 -0.93 1.58 -8.97
N SER A 304 -1.10 0.32 -8.62
CA SER A 304 -2.38 -0.39 -8.60
C SER A 304 -3.40 0.30 -7.68
N LEU A 305 -2.98 0.70 -6.47
CA LEU A 305 -3.83 1.43 -5.53
C LEU A 305 -4.26 2.80 -6.08
N MET A 306 -3.32 3.57 -6.66
CA MET A 306 -3.65 4.88 -7.26
C MET A 306 -4.67 4.74 -8.39
N ILE A 307 -4.47 3.78 -9.29
CA ILE A 307 -5.40 3.50 -10.39
C ILE A 307 -6.75 3.03 -9.83
N GLY A 308 -6.74 2.18 -8.79
CA GLY A 308 -7.95 1.72 -8.12
C GLY A 308 -8.79 2.85 -7.53
N ALA A 309 -8.16 3.86 -6.91
CA ALA A 309 -8.84 5.05 -6.41
C ALA A 309 -9.53 5.81 -7.54
N PHE A 310 -8.81 6.05 -8.63
CA PHE A 310 -9.37 6.74 -9.80
C PHE A 310 -10.55 5.98 -10.42
N VAL A 311 -10.39 4.67 -10.61
CA VAL A 311 -11.44 3.80 -11.17
C VAL A 311 -12.69 3.80 -10.29
N ALA A 312 -12.53 3.74 -8.96
CA ALA A 312 -13.65 3.79 -8.02
C ALA A 312 -14.42 5.13 -8.11
N CYS A 313 -13.71 6.26 -8.22
CA CYS A 313 -14.32 7.58 -8.41
C CYS A 313 -15.16 7.64 -9.69
N VAL A 314 -14.60 7.21 -10.83
CA VAL A 314 -15.28 7.20 -12.13
C VAL A 314 -16.47 6.25 -12.13
N ALA A 315 -16.28 5.05 -11.59
CA ALA A 315 -17.35 4.05 -11.52
C ALA A 315 -18.52 4.49 -10.63
N ALA A 316 -18.24 5.22 -9.53
CA ALA A 316 -19.27 5.77 -8.65
C ALA A 316 -20.06 6.89 -9.34
N ALA A 317 -19.39 7.79 -10.07
CA ALA A 317 -20.08 8.80 -10.89
C ALA A 317 -20.97 8.15 -11.93
N PHE A 318 -20.50 7.10 -12.60
CA PHE A 318 -21.31 6.35 -13.56
C PHE A 318 -22.50 5.66 -12.90
N GLY A 319 -22.30 4.99 -11.75
CA GLY A 319 -23.37 4.37 -10.96
C GLY A 319 -24.42 5.38 -10.51
N GLY A 320 -23.98 6.61 -10.13
CA GLY A 320 -24.84 7.74 -9.79
C GLY A 320 -25.69 8.21 -10.97
N ASN A 321 -25.10 8.39 -12.14
CA ASN A 321 -25.82 8.78 -13.35
C ASN A 321 -26.91 7.76 -13.72
N VAL A 322 -26.56 6.47 -13.75
CA VAL A 322 -27.53 5.38 -14.03
C VAL A 322 -28.67 5.36 -13.01
N ARG A 323 -28.42 5.72 -11.74
CA ARG A 323 -29.47 5.86 -10.72
C ARG A 323 -30.40 7.04 -11.03
N ASP A 324 -29.84 8.17 -11.46
CA ASP A 324 -30.60 9.42 -11.67
C ASP A 324 -31.42 9.39 -12.95
N GLU A 325 -31.10 8.52 -13.94
CA GLU A 325 -31.84 8.27 -15.14
C GLU A 325 -33.14 7.46 -14.91
N TYR A 326 -33.20 6.65 -13.86
CA TYR A 326 -34.34 5.81 -13.47
C TYR A 326 -34.90 6.23 -12.12
#